data_ea7006a1eeee7280fa6330781e9d49fc
#
_entry.id   ea7006a1eeee7280fa6330781e9d49fc
#
_cell.length_a   1.000
_cell.length_b   1.000
_cell.length_c   1.000
_cell.angle_alpha   90.00
_cell.angle_beta   90.00
_cell.angle_gamma   90.00
#
_symmetry.space_group_name_H-M   'P 1'
#
loop_
_entity.id
_entity.type
_entity.pdbx_description
1 polymer ?
#
loop_
_entity_poly.entity_id
_entity_poly.type
_entity_poly.pdbx_seq_one_letter_code
_entity_poly.pdbx_strand_id
1 'polypeptide(L)'
;MEAKIIPSLWFNNNAEEAMNYYVSVFPNSKIKNIEYYPDEKLDEHFVGMSGKVLNGEFSLNGLEFICLDGGPIFKFNEAVSFSVTCKNQAEIDDYWSKLSHVKEAEQCGWCKDKFGLSWQIIPENLGQLMAKGDKAVQVLMKQKKIIIEEFENL
;
A
#
# COMPACT_ATOMS: atom_id res chain seq x y z
N MET A 1 -16.74 -8.40 10.08
CA MET A 1 -15.32 -8.72 9.97
C MET A 1 -14.88 -9.55 11.17
N GLU A 2 -14.10 -10.59 10.93
CA GLU A 2 -13.62 -11.46 12.01
C GLU A 2 -12.37 -10.87 12.71
N ALA A 3 -11.57 -10.08 11.99
CA ALA A 3 -10.36 -9.49 12.57
C ALA A 3 -10.70 -8.41 13.59
N LYS A 4 -10.01 -8.43 14.73
CA LYS A 4 -10.19 -7.44 15.79
C LYS A 4 -9.41 -6.15 15.55
N ILE A 5 -8.31 -6.25 14.82
CA ILE A 5 -7.46 -5.10 14.50
C ILE A 5 -7.45 -4.98 12.99
N ILE A 6 -7.91 -3.84 12.48
CA ILE A 6 -8.07 -3.60 11.06
C ILE A 6 -7.40 -2.28 10.71
N PRO A 7 -6.45 -2.27 9.77
CA PRO A 7 -5.87 -1.01 9.29
C PRO A 7 -6.94 -0.09 8.72
N SER A 8 -6.91 1.17 9.11
CA SER A 8 -7.81 2.19 8.59
C SER A 8 -7.00 3.26 7.88
N LEU A 9 -7.36 3.55 6.64
CA LEU A 9 -6.66 4.51 5.78
C LEU A 9 -7.48 5.78 5.64
N TRP A 10 -6.84 6.92 5.88
CA TRP A 10 -7.43 8.24 5.73
C TRP A 10 -7.07 8.83 4.37
N PHE A 11 -8.07 9.16 3.57
CA PHE A 11 -7.88 9.77 2.25
C PHE A 11 -8.45 11.19 2.20
N ASN A 12 -8.00 11.93 1.21
CA ASN A 12 -8.51 13.26 0.90
C ASN A 12 -9.31 13.19 -0.40
N ASN A 13 -10.60 12.85 -0.29
CA ASN A 13 -11.57 12.82 -1.40
C ASN A 13 -11.32 11.74 -2.47
N ASN A 14 -10.43 10.81 -2.26
CA ASN A 14 -10.07 9.78 -3.23
C ASN A 14 -10.08 8.36 -2.67
N ALA A 15 -10.84 8.12 -1.60
CA ALA A 15 -10.93 6.80 -0.98
C ALA A 15 -11.49 5.74 -1.94
N GLU A 16 -12.57 6.04 -2.66
CA GLU A 16 -13.16 5.08 -3.60
C GLU A 16 -12.22 4.78 -4.75
N GLU A 17 -11.56 5.77 -5.31
CA GLU A 17 -10.54 5.59 -6.33
C GLU A 17 -9.41 4.69 -5.82
N ALA A 18 -8.96 4.93 -4.58
CA ALA A 18 -7.90 4.14 -3.97
C ALA A 18 -8.31 2.68 -3.78
N MET A 19 -9.51 2.44 -3.25
CA MET A 19 -10.03 1.07 -3.10
C MET A 19 -10.06 0.32 -4.43
N ASN A 20 -10.60 0.95 -5.47
CA ASN A 20 -10.66 0.35 -6.81
C ASN A 20 -9.27 0.06 -7.36
N TYR A 21 -8.33 0.97 -7.15
CA TYR A 21 -6.95 0.78 -7.56
C TYR A 21 -6.30 -0.41 -6.85
N TYR A 22 -6.37 -0.44 -5.52
CA TYR A 22 -5.74 -1.52 -4.73
C TYR A 22 -6.32 -2.89 -5.06
N VAL A 23 -7.63 -3.02 -5.20
CA VAL A 23 -8.22 -4.31 -5.55
C VAL A 23 -7.86 -4.76 -6.97
N SER A 24 -7.51 -3.82 -7.84
CA SER A 24 -7.02 -4.15 -9.19
C SER A 24 -5.56 -4.63 -9.18
N VAL A 25 -4.78 -4.24 -8.17
CA VAL A 25 -3.36 -4.58 -8.06
C VAL A 25 -3.14 -5.97 -7.48
N PHE A 26 -3.89 -6.34 -6.44
CA PHE A 26 -3.66 -7.57 -5.69
C PHE A 26 -4.68 -8.65 -6.05
N PRO A 27 -4.25 -9.92 -6.17
CA PRO A 27 -5.19 -11.04 -6.37
C PRO A 27 -6.04 -11.28 -5.12
N ASN A 28 -7.18 -11.95 -5.28
CA ASN A 28 -8.09 -12.28 -4.17
C ASN A 28 -8.46 -11.05 -3.34
N SER A 29 -8.81 -9.97 -4.03
CA SER A 29 -9.10 -8.68 -3.42
C SER A 29 -10.47 -8.22 -3.86
N LYS A 30 -11.18 -7.55 -2.96
CA LYS A 30 -12.53 -7.05 -3.27
C LYS A 30 -12.93 -5.89 -2.36
N ILE A 31 -13.78 -5.04 -2.88
CA ILE A 31 -14.51 -4.05 -2.08
C ILE A 31 -15.72 -4.76 -1.50
N LYS A 32 -15.90 -4.70 -0.18
CA LYS A 32 -16.99 -5.37 0.52
C LYS A 32 -18.20 -4.47 0.72
N ASN A 33 -17.97 -3.22 1.10
CA ASN A 33 -19.04 -2.26 1.37
C ASN A 33 -18.49 -0.84 1.28
N ILE A 34 -19.34 0.08 0.84
CA ILE A 34 -19.06 1.51 0.85
C ILE A 34 -20.26 2.23 1.42
N GLU A 35 -20.05 3.01 2.48
CA GLU A 35 -21.03 3.95 3.01
C GLU A 35 -20.56 5.35 2.64
N TYR A 36 -21.47 6.13 2.07
CA TYR A 36 -21.19 7.52 1.73
C TYR A 36 -21.70 8.45 2.83
N TYR A 37 -21.12 9.64 2.90
CA TYR A 37 -21.56 10.64 3.86
C TYR A 37 -23.05 10.91 3.70
N PRO A 38 -23.80 11.02 4.83
CA PRO A 38 -25.21 11.35 4.81
C PRO A 38 -25.43 12.85 4.53
N ASP A 39 -26.66 13.30 4.67
CA ASP A 39 -27.01 14.71 4.48
C ASP A 39 -26.10 15.62 5.31
N GLU A 40 -25.47 16.57 4.65
CA GLU A 40 -24.55 17.51 5.30
C GLU A 40 -25.20 18.37 6.41
N LYS A 41 -26.52 18.43 6.43
CA LYS A 41 -27.26 19.17 7.46
C LYS A 41 -27.25 18.46 8.81
N LEU A 42 -26.91 17.17 8.83
CA LEU A 42 -26.93 16.37 10.08
C LEU A 42 -25.80 16.72 11.04
N ASP A 43 -24.64 17.18 10.53
CA ASP A 43 -23.49 17.53 11.34
C ASP A 43 -22.59 18.49 10.57
N GLU A 44 -21.94 19.39 11.31
CA GLU A 44 -21.01 20.35 10.69
C GLU A 44 -19.83 19.69 10.00
N HIS A 45 -19.39 18.51 10.47
CA HIS A 45 -18.30 17.75 9.86
C HIS A 45 -18.67 17.17 8.50
N PHE A 46 -19.97 17.11 8.17
CA PHE A 46 -20.46 16.56 6.91
C PHE A 46 -20.56 17.60 5.79
N VAL A 47 -20.36 18.86 6.12
CA VAL A 47 -20.44 19.96 5.13
C VAL A 47 -19.36 19.76 4.06
N GLY A 48 -19.79 19.75 2.79
CA GLY A 48 -18.89 19.54 1.66
C GLY A 48 -18.47 18.09 1.42
N MET A 49 -19.01 17.13 2.20
CA MET A 49 -18.61 15.71 2.12
C MET A 49 -19.57 14.85 1.30
N SER A 50 -20.62 15.44 0.75
CA SER A 50 -21.62 14.72 -0.07
C SER A 50 -20.94 13.93 -1.20
N GLY A 51 -21.31 12.66 -1.33
CA GLY A 51 -20.75 11.76 -2.36
C GLY A 51 -19.40 11.16 -2.02
N LYS A 52 -18.80 11.56 -0.90
CA LYS A 52 -17.52 11.03 -0.44
C LYS A 52 -17.73 9.83 0.49
N VAL A 53 -16.67 9.06 0.67
CA VAL A 53 -16.73 7.83 1.46
C VAL A 53 -16.66 8.16 2.95
N LEU A 54 -17.70 7.80 3.69
CA LEU A 54 -17.69 7.86 5.16
C LEU A 54 -16.96 6.66 5.72
N ASN A 55 -17.24 5.46 5.20
CA ASN A 55 -16.59 4.23 5.59
C ASN A 55 -16.56 3.26 4.41
N GLY A 56 -15.38 2.86 3.99
CA GLY A 56 -15.19 1.83 2.98
C GLY A 56 -14.57 0.59 3.61
N GLU A 57 -15.04 -0.58 3.21
CA GLU A 57 -14.51 -1.86 3.65
C GLU A 57 -14.00 -2.63 2.44
N PHE A 58 -12.76 -3.10 2.50
CA PHE A 58 -12.17 -3.86 1.40
C PHE A 58 -11.12 -4.85 1.94
N SER A 59 -10.80 -5.83 1.11
CA SER A 59 -9.74 -6.78 1.43
C SER A 59 -8.74 -6.86 0.28
N LEU A 60 -7.48 -7.00 0.65
CA LEU A 60 -6.36 -7.18 -0.28
C LEU A 60 -5.65 -8.47 0.09
N ASN A 61 -5.78 -9.47 -0.79
CA ASN A 61 -5.15 -10.79 -0.61
C ASN A 61 -5.35 -11.34 0.82
N GLY A 62 -6.57 -11.22 1.33
CA GLY A 62 -6.97 -11.73 2.65
C GLY A 62 -6.79 -10.76 3.81
N LEU A 63 -6.11 -9.63 3.64
CA LEU A 63 -6.00 -8.62 4.68
C LEU A 63 -7.17 -7.63 4.60
N GLU A 64 -7.88 -7.50 5.71
CA GLU A 64 -9.00 -6.57 5.82
C GLU A 64 -8.51 -5.14 6.04
N PHE A 65 -9.18 -4.20 5.35
CA PHE A 65 -8.95 -2.75 5.50
C PHE A 65 -10.27 -2.03 5.64
N ILE A 66 -10.22 -0.90 6.33
CA ILE A 66 -11.26 0.11 6.22
C ILE A 66 -10.62 1.43 5.78
N CYS A 67 -11.41 2.33 5.25
CA CYS A 67 -10.95 3.64 4.83
C CYS A 67 -12.06 4.67 4.91
N LEU A 68 -11.66 5.92 4.81
CA LEU A 68 -12.59 7.05 4.79
C LEU A 68 -11.99 8.21 4.02
N ASP A 69 -12.86 9.11 3.59
CA ASP A 69 -12.48 10.44 3.16
C ASP A 69 -12.64 11.40 4.32
N GLY A 70 -11.53 11.92 4.83
CA GLY A 70 -11.55 12.84 5.97
C GLY A 70 -11.04 14.24 5.66
N GLY A 71 -10.68 14.51 4.40
CA GLY A 71 -10.15 15.80 3.99
C GLY A 71 -8.62 15.87 4.08
N PRO A 72 -8.04 17.06 3.89
CA PRO A 72 -6.60 17.21 3.68
C PRO A 72 -5.76 17.28 4.96
N ILE A 73 -6.34 17.12 6.15
CA ILE A 73 -5.64 17.35 7.41
C ILE A 73 -4.49 16.37 7.63
N PHE A 74 -4.71 15.09 7.34
CA PHE A 74 -3.71 14.04 7.53
C PHE A 74 -3.20 13.51 6.21
N LYS A 75 -1.90 13.16 6.19
CA LYS A 75 -1.24 12.58 5.03
C LYS A 75 -0.47 11.35 5.44
N PHE A 76 -0.39 10.37 4.54
CA PHE A 76 0.46 9.20 4.76
C PHE A 76 1.93 9.61 4.80
N ASN A 77 2.70 8.82 5.53
CA ASN A 77 4.17 8.93 5.54
C ASN A 77 4.78 7.53 5.66
N GLU A 78 6.10 7.48 5.72
CA GLU A 78 6.85 6.22 5.72
C GLU A 78 6.85 5.51 7.08
N ALA A 79 6.26 6.10 8.13
CA ALA A 79 6.22 5.48 9.46
C ALA A 79 5.37 4.20 9.47
N VAL A 80 4.43 4.07 8.54
CA VAL A 80 3.68 2.83 8.33
C VAL A 80 3.83 2.45 6.86
N SER A 81 4.14 1.18 6.61
CA SER A 81 4.23 0.62 5.26
C SER A 81 3.66 -0.79 5.27
N PHE A 82 3.28 -1.28 4.09
CA PHE A 82 2.81 -2.65 3.92
C PHE A 82 3.81 -3.40 3.05
N SER A 83 4.25 -4.57 3.54
CA SER A 83 5.19 -5.41 2.81
C SER A 83 4.43 -6.38 1.91
N VAL A 84 4.83 -6.43 0.65
CA VAL A 84 4.33 -7.37 -0.35
C VAL A 84 5.45 -8.38 -0.61
N THR A 85 5.26 -9.62 -0.17
CA THR A 85 6.24 -10.68 -0.39
C THR A 85 6.02 -11.31 -1.76
N CYS A 86 7.07 -11.41 -2.54
CA CYS A 86 7.04 -11.88 -3.92
C CYS A 86 7.82 -13.17 -4.08
N LYS A 87 7.31 -14.08 -4.91
CA LYS A 87 7.94 -15.38 -5.15
C LYS A 87 9.15 -15.31 -6.07
N ASN A 88 9.14 -14.34 -6.98
CA ASN A 88 10.16 -14.23 -8.01
C ASN A 88 10.27 -12.79 -8.52
N GLN A 89 11.24 -12.58 -9.41
CA GLN A 89 11.48 -11.25 -10.00
C GLN A 89 10.29 -10.73 -10.80
N ALA A 90 9.58 -11.61 -11.48
CA ALA A 90 8.42 -11.18 -12.29
C ALA A 90 7.31 -10.57 -11.43
N GLU A 91 7.05 -11.14 -10.24
CA GLU A 91 6.11 -10.56 -9.30
C GLU A 91 6.59 -9.20 -8.77
N ILE A 92 7.87 -9.09 -8.41
CA ILE A 92 8.48 -7.83 -7.97
C ILE A 92 8.28 -6.76 -9.05
N ASP A 93 8.62 -7.08 -10.29
CA ASP A 93 8.51 -6.15 -11.40
C ASP A 93 7.07 -5.70 -11.63
N ASP A 94 6.13 -6.62 -11.54
CA ASP A 94 4.71 -6.33 -11.73
C ASP A 94 4.17 -5.39 -10.65
N TYR A 95 4.37 -5.72 -9.37
CA TYR A 95 3.92 -4.86 -8.27
C TYR A 95 4.63 -3.51 -8.29
N TRP A 96 5.92 -3.50 -8.58
CA TRP A 96 6.67 -2.25 -8.68
C TRP A 96 6.09 -1.33 -9.74
N SER A 97 5.80 -1.88 -10.92
CA SER A 97 5.23 -1.09 -12.02
C SER A 97 3.86 -0.49 -11.69
N LYS A 98 3.11 -1.16 -10.82
CA LYS A 98 1.76 -0.74 -10.42
C LYS A 98 1.76 0.19 -9.21
N LEU A 99 2.68 0.00 -8.26
CA LEU A 99 2.67 0.69 -6.97
C LEU A 99 3.68 1.84 -6.87
N SER A 100 4.85 1.73 -7.50
CA SER A 100 5.83 2.80 -7.38
C SER A 100 5.47 3.97 -8.29
N HIS A 101 5.08 5.07 -7.66
CA HIS A 101 4.67 6.29 -8.35
C HIS A 101 5.62 7.47 -8.12
N VAL A 102 6.37 7.46 -7.01
CA VAL A 102 7.24 8.57 -6.60
C VAL A 102 8.69 8.10 -6.65
N LYS A 103 9.45 8.57 -7.65
CA LYS A 103 10.84 8.11 -7.85
C LYS A 103 11.73 8.38 -6.65
N GLU A 104 11.55 9.52 -5.99
CA GLU A 104 12.37 9.94 -4.85
C GLU A 104 12.18 9.04 -3.63
N ALA A 105 11.07 8.30 -3.58
CA ALA A 105 10.77 7.37 -2.49
C ALA A 105 11.34 5.97 -2.71
N GLU A 106 11.86 5.69 -3.90
CA GLU A 106 12.36 4.37 -4.27
C GLU A 106 13.70 4.08 -3.60
N GLN A 107 13.72 3.11 -2.66
CA GLN A 107 14.94 2.73 -1.94
C GLN A 107 14.78 1.34 -1.32
N CYS A 108 15.68 0.42 -1.59
CA CYS A 108 15.76 -0.90 -0.94
C CYS A 108 14.45 -1.69 -0.98
N GLY A 109 13.71 -1.62 -2.08
CA GLY A 109 12.40 -2.26 -2.19
C GLY A 109 11.25 -1.42 -1.68
N TRP A 110 11.51 -0.28 -1.07
CA TRP A 110 10.48 0.66 -0.68
C TRP A 110 10.01 1.50 -1.86
N CYS A 111 8.72 1.75 -1.92
CA CYS A 111 8.12 2.66 -2.89
C CYS A 111 6.91 3.35 -2.29
N LYS A 112 6.41 4.35 -2.98
CA LYS A 112 5.24 5.11 -2.56
C LYS A 112 4.27 5.18 -3.73
N ASP A 113 3.00 4.90 -3.45
CA ASP A 113 1.98 4.91 -4.49
C ASP A 113 1.45 6.33 -4.75
N LYS A 114 0.54 6.45 -5.71
CA LYS A 114 -0.02 7.75 -6.11
C LYS A 114 -0.87 8.41 -5.03
N PHE A 115 -1.26 7.67 -3.99
CA PHE A 115 -2.01 8.20 -2.86
C PHE A 115 -1.10 8.56 -1.69
N GLY A 116 0.20 8.29 -1.79
CA GLY A 116 1.18 8.56 -0.76
C GLY A 116 1.40 7.42 0.23
N LEU A 117 0.73 6.28 0.06
CA LEU A 117 0.92 5.12 0.92
C LEU A 117 2.21 4.40 0.55
N SER A 118 2.97 4.00 1.57
CA SER A 118 4.27 3.34 1.39
C SER A 118 4.14 1.82 1.38
N TRP A 119 4.88 1.21 0.46
CA TRP A 119 4.93 -0.24 0.26
C TRP A 119 6.38 -0.71 0.26
N GLN A 120 6.59 -1.95 0.70
CA GLN A 120 7.87 -2.63 0.56
C GLN A 120 7.63 -3.84 -0.35
N ILE A 121 8.24 -3.85 -1.53
CA ILE A 121 8.11 -4.94 -2.49
C ILE A 121 9.36 -5.80 -2.37
N ILE A 122 9.23 -6.93 -1.70
CA ILE A 122 10.38 -7.73 -1.28
C ILE A 122 10.23 -9.19 -1.71
N PRO A 123 11.35 -9.87 -2.02
CA PRO A 123 11.30 -11.32 -2.26
C PRO A 123 11.00 -12.06 -0.97
N GLU A 124 10.24 -13.15 -1.06
CA GLU A 124 9.88 -13.96 0.11
C GLU A 124 11.10 -14.54 0.83
N ASN A 125 12.22 -14.70 0.11
CA ASN A 125 13.47 -15.22 0.66
C ASN A 125 14.48 -14.12 1.04
N LEU A 126 14.03 -12.90 1.28
CA LEU A 126 14.93 -11.78 1.60
C LEU A 126 15.86 -12.11 2.78
N GLY A 127 15.34 -12.77 3.82
CA GLY A 127 16.15 -13.16 4.96
C GLY A 127 17.32 -14.07 4.58
N GLN A 128 17.08 -15.02 3.68
CA GLN A 128 18.12 -15.92 3.17
C GLN A 128 19.16 -15.15 2.36
N LEU A 129 18.73 -14.19 1.56
CA LEU A 129 19.64 -13.34 0.79
C LEU A 129 20.51 -12.50 1.71
N MET A 130 19.94 -11.92 2.75
CA MET A 130 20.69 -11.11 3.71
C MET A 130 21.66 -11.95 4.55
N ALA A 131 21.36 -13.24 4.78
CA ALA A 131 22.24 -14.15 5.50
C ALA A 131 23.56 -14.42 4.77
N LYS A 132 23.69 -14.02 3.51
CA LYS A 132 24.97 -14.10 2.76
C LYS A 132 26.02 -13.12 3.29
N GLY A 133 25.64 -12.16 4.14
CA GLY A 133 26.57 -11.29 4.85
C GLY A 133 26.56 -9.84 4.37
N ASP A 134 27.62 -9.12 4.74
CA ASP A 134 27.71 -7.68 4.56
C ASP A 134 27.60 -7.23 3.09
N LYS A 135 28.11 -8.04 2.18
CA LYS A 135 28.02 -7.73 0.74
C LYS A 135 26.56 -7.69 0.27
N ALA A 136 25.72 -8.60 0.78
CA ALA A 136 24.31 -8.63 0.43
C ALA A 136 23.60 -7.37 0.96
N VAL A 137 23.93 -6.96 2.19
CA VAL A 137 23.40 -5.72 2.75
C VAL A 137 23.80 -4.51 1.89
N GLN A 138 25.05 -4.46 1.48
CA GLN A 138 25.56 -3.39 0.63
C GLN A 138 24.85 -3.34 -0.72
N VAL A 139 24.57 -4.51 -1.32
CA VAL A 139 23.82 -4.60 -2.58
C VAL A 139 22.41 -4.05 -2.37
N LEU A 140 21.72 -4.51 -1.32
CA LEU A 140 20.36 -4.05 -1.02
C LEU A 140 20.29 -2.53 -0.86
N MET A 141 21.24 -1.97 -0.11
CA MET A 141 21.25 -0.53 0.18
C MET A 141 21.49 0.35 -1.05
N LYS A 142 22.00 -0.22 -2.13
CA LYS A 142 22.21 0.50 -3.39
C LYS A 142 21.06 0.34 -4.37
N GLN A 143 20.15 -0.60 -4.12
CA GLN A 143 19.05 -0.86 -5.02
C GLN A 143 17.87 0.08 -4.74
N LYS A 144 17.09 0.31 -5.77
CA LYS A 144 15.75 0.90 -5.67
C LYS A 144 14.75 -0.25 -5.68
N LYS A 145 14.32 -0.71 -6.83
CA LYS A 145 13.62 -1.99 -6.97
C LYS A 145 14.62 -3.11 -6.69
N ILE A 146 14.20 -4.12 -5.94
CA ILE A 146 15.07 -5.26 -5.65
C ILE A 146 15.25 -6.10 -6.92
N ILE A 147 16.50 -6.38 -7.25
CA ILE A 147 16.92 -7.25 -8.35
C ILE A 147 17.58 -8.47 -7.72
N ILE A 148 16.86 -9.59 -7.72
CA ILE A 148 17.28 -10.82 -7.03
C ILE A 148 18.62 -11.34 -7.58
N GLU A 149 18.80 -11.27 -8.90
CA GLU A 149 20.01 -11.76 -9.58
C GLU A 149 21.30 -11.14 -9.00
N GLU A 150 21.23 -9.89 -8.56
CA GLU A 150 22.43 -9.22 -8.00
C GLU A 150 22.91 -9.84 -6.69
N PHE A 151 22.08 -10.63 -6.01
CA PHE A 151 22.43 -11.35 -4.78
C PHE A 151 22.95 -12.76 -5.04
N GLU A 152 22.71 -13.32 -6.20
CA GLU A 152 22.97 -14.74 -6.46
C GLU A 152 24.47 -15.06 -6.57
N ASN A 153 25.26 -14.11 -6.99
CA ASN A 153 26.70 -14.27 -7.23
C ASN A 153 27.59 -13.78 -6.08
N LEU A 154 27.05 -13.64 -4.91
CA LEU A 154 27.78 -13.18 -3.74
C LEU A 154 28.41 -14.31 -2.95
#